data_c13c1e3f7b8ebc77a849ffc2d46d35bb
#
_entry.id   c13c1e3f7b8ebc77a849ffc2d46d35bb
#
_cell.length_a   1.000
_cell.length_b   1.000
_cell.length_c   1.000
_cell.angle_alpha   90.00
_cell.angle_beta   90.00
_cell.angle_gamma   90.00
#
_symmetry.space_group_name_H-M   'P 1'
#
loop_
_entity.id
_entity.type
_entity.pdbx_description
1 polymer ?
#
loop_
_entity_poly.entity_id
_entity_poly.type
_entity_poly.pdbx_seq_one_letter_code
_entity_poly.pdbx_strand_id
1 'polypeptide(L)'
;MAADILAYKATHVPVGDDQKQHVELTRDIAAKFNHDFGVNFFPMPEPVIEGAATRVMSLRDGTKKMSKSDPSDASRINLTDDADTIAKKLRKAVNDPEPLPETLEGLSARAEARNLVNIYAALSNTSAEAVLTEFAGQGFGTFKPKLAELAVAVLSPISSEMARLMQDPSEIDRILSRGAERADAIARPILEEVYDIVG
;
A
#
# COMPACT_ATOMS: atom_id res chain seq x y z
N MET A 1 3.18 12.08 -11.80
CA MET A 1 2.05 11.11 -11.90
C MET A 1 1.36 11.14 -13.26
N ALA A 2 0.75 12.26 -13.76
CA ALA A 2 0.08 12.25 -15.07
C ALA A 2 1.01 11.78 -16.21
N ALA A 3 2.23 12.30 -16.28
CA ALA A 3 3.23 11.87 -17.26
C ALA A 3 3.56 10.37 -17.13
N ASP A 4 3.68 9.86 -15.90
CA ASP A 4 3.99 8.44 -15.65
C ASP A 4 2.86 7.51 -16.12
N ILE A 5 1.61 7.97 -16.07
CA ILE A 5 0.44 7.24 -16.56
C ILE A 5 0.34 7.31 -18.08
N LEU A 6 0.45 8.51 -18.65
CA LEU A 6 0.24 8.75 -20.09
C LEU A 6 1.40 8.21 -20.94
N ALA A 7 2.64 8.26 -20.44
CA ALA A 7 3.82 7.70 -21.12
C ALA A 7 3.71 6.19 -21.40
N TYR A 8 2.83 5.47 -20.68
CA TYR A 8 2.56 4.05 -20.89
C TYR A 8 1.18 3.76 -21.48
N LYS A 9 0.39 4.80 -21.82
CA LYS A 9 -1.01 4.65 -22.24
C LYS A 9 -1.81 3.75 -21.30
N ALA A 10 -1.58 3.89 -19.99
CA ALA A 10 -2.23 3.07 -18.99
C ALA A 10 -3.74 3.30 -18.99
N THR A 11 -4.51 2.20 -18.96
CA THR A 11 -5.98 2.23 -18.93
C THR A 11 -6.55 2.12 -17.52
N HIS A 12 -5.83 1.45 -16.61
CA HIS A 12 -6.22 1.24 -15.22
C HIS A 12 -5.04 1.55 -14.30
N VAL A 13 -5.29 2.30 -13.24
CA VAL A 13 -4.24 2.74 -12.31
C VAL A 13 -4.62 2.35 -10.89
N PRO A 14 -3.99 1.32 -10.30
CA PRO A 14 -4.20 0.97 -8.90
C PRO A 14 -3.71 2.10 -7.98
N VAL A 15 -4.62 2.68 -7.20
CA VAL A 15 -4.34 3.83 -6.32
C VAL A 15 -5.14 3.75 -5.04
N GLY A 16 -4.68 4.43 -3.99
CA GLY A 16 -5.48 4.72 -2.82
C GLY A 16 -6.46 5.89 -3.07
N ASP A 17 -7.47 6.02 -2.23
CA ASP A 17 -8.49 7.09 -2.33
C ASP A 17 -7.88 8.49 -2.39
N ASP A 18 -6.76 8.72 -1.72
CA ASP A 18 -6.04 9.99 -1.70
C ASP A 18 -5.42 10.39 -3.06
N GLN A 19 -5.31 9.44 -3.99
CA GLN A 19 -4.75 9.67 -5.33
C GLN A 19 -5.82 9.75 -6.44
N LYS A 20 -7.09 9.53 -6.12
CA LYS A 20 -8.17 9.53 -7.10
C LYS A 20 -8.22 10.83 -7.92
N GLN A 21 -8.11 11.98 -7.26
CA GLN A 21 -8.11 13.29 -7.92
C GLN A 21 -6.96 13.47 -8.92
N HIS A 22 -5.80 12.86 -8.66
CA HIS A 22 -4.67 12.93 -9.59
C HIS A 22 -4.91 12.08 -10.85
N VAL A 23 -5.63 10.96 -10.73
CA VAL A 23 -6.05 10.17 -11.90
C VAL A 23 -7.13 10.91 -12.69
N GLU A 24 -8.08 11.58 -12.03
CA GLU A 24 -9.08 12.44 -12.68
C GLU A 24 -8.41 13.58 -13.48
N LEU A 25 -7.46 14.28 -12.87
CA LEU A 25 -6.66 15.29 -13.59
C LEU A 25 -5.92 14.69 -14.80
N THR A 26 -5.41 13.47 -14.69
CA THR A 26 -4.75 12.78 -15.81
C THR A 26 -5.74 12.51 -16.95
N ARG A 27 -6.97 12.14 -16.65
CA ARG A 27 -8.06 11.98 -17.64
C ARG A 27 -8.37 13.29 -18.35
N ASP A 28 -8.45 14.40 -17.59
CA ASP A 28 -8.69 15.73 -18.18
C ASP A 28 -7.56 16.12 -19.15
N ILE A 29 -6.30 15.86 -18.78
CA ILE A 29 -5.15 16.11 -19.65
C ILE A 29 -5.23 15.25 -20.92
N ALA A 30 -5.54 13.96 -20.79
CA ALA A 30 -5.68 13.05 -21.93
C ALA A 30 -6.83 13.47 -22.85
N ALA A 31 -8.00 13.81 -22.28
CA ALA A 31 -9.15 14.28 -23.03
C ALA A 31 -8.85 15.59 -23.78
N LYS A 32 -8.20 16.54 -23.09
CA LYS A 32 -7.81 17.81 -23.68
C LYS A 32 -6.83 17.63 -24.84
N PHE A 33 -5.81 16.80 -24.66
CA PHE A 33 -4.85 16.47 -25.73
C PHE A 33 -5.56 15.89 -26.95
N ASN A 34 -6.37 14.86 -26.74
CA ASN A 34 -7.12 14.22 -27.83
C ASN A 34 -8.04 15.21 -28.59
N HIS A 35 -8.71 16.09 -27.82
CA HIS A 35 -9.60 17.11 -28.39
C HIS A 35 -8.82 18.17 -29.19
N ASP A 36 -7.78 18.76 -28.59
CA ASP A 36 -7.05 19.89 -29.16
C ASP A 36 -6.32 19.50 -30.47
N PHE A 37 -5.82 18.26 -30.53
CA PHE A 37 -5.13 17.75 -31.72
C PHE A 37 -6.03 16.89 -32.63
N GLY A 38 -7.31 16.71 -32.31
CA GLY A 38 -8.26 15.96 -33.14
C GLY A 38 -7.92 14.48 -33.29
N VAL A 39 -7.32 13.89 -32.28
CA VAL A 39 -6.85 12.49 -32.25
C VAL A 39 -7.55 11.66 -31.15
N ASN A 40 -7.50 10.34 -31.31
CA ASN A 40 -7.86 9.40 -30.23
C ASN A 40 -6.59 8.64 -29.78
N PHE A 41 -5.66 9.39 -29.19
CA PHE A 41 -4.31 8.90 -28.89
C PHE A 41 -4.16 8.36 -27.47
N PHE A 42 -4.55 9.13 -26.45
CA PHE A 42 -4.49 8.70 -25.08
C PHE A 42 -5.79 8.02 -24.66
N PRO A 43 -5.72 6.84 -24.01
CA PRO A 43 -6.88 6.26 -23.34
C PRO A 43 -7.27 7.12 -22.14
N MET A 44 -8.50 6.94 -21.65
CA MET A 44 -8.96 7.55 -20.39
C MET A 44 -8.62 6.63 -19.23
N PRO A 45 -7.59 6.91 -18.42
CA PRO A 45 -7.22 6.03 -17.33
C PRO A 45 -8.28 6.00 -16.24
N GLU A 46 -8.55 4.81 -15.69
CA GLU A 46 -9.52 4.61 -14.61
C GLU A 46 -8.80 4.26 -13.30
N PRO A 47 -9.18 4.86 -12.17
CA PRO A 47 -8.62 4.49 -10.89
C PRO A 47 -9.18 3.12 -10.46
N VAL A 48 -8.30 2.21 -10.05
CA VAL A 48 -8.67 0.94 -9.42
C VAL A 48 -8.39 1.08 -7.93
N ILE A 49 -9.47 1.16 -7.14
CA ILE A 49 -9.39 1.31 -5.70
C ILE A 49 -9.92 0.03 -5.07
N GLU A 50 -9.03 -0.90 -4.78
CA GLU A 50 -9.36 -2.20 -4.20
C GLU A 50 -8.59 -2.45 -2.90
N GLY A 51 -9.21 -3.22 -1.98
CA GLY A 51 -8.55 -3.76 -0.79
C GLY A 51 -9.16 -3.33 0.54
N ALA A 52 -9.14 -4.25 1.50
CA ALA A 52 -9.68 -4.07 2.86
C ALA A 52 -8.83 -3.11 3.73
N ALA A 53 -7.59 -2.83 3.36
CA ALA A 53 -6.66 -2.00 4.12
C ALA A 53 -6.11 -0.85 3.28
N THR A 54 -6.98 -0.01 2.74
CA THR A 54 -6.62 1.19 1.98
C THR A 54 -5.88 2.23 2.84
N ARG A 55 -6.00 2.14 4.18
CA ARG A 55 -5.35 3.05 5.12
C ARG A 55 -4.96 2.35 6.42
N VAL A 56 -3.66 2.06 6.60
CA VAL A 56 -3.11 1.52 7.84
C VAL A 56 -2.78 2.67 8.79
N MET A 57 -3.19 2.53 10.06
CA MET A 57 -2.98 3.54 11.10
C MET A 57 -1.74 3.22 11.94
N SER A 58 -1.22 4.23 12.64
CA SER A 58 -0.07 4.10 13.54
C SER A 58 -0.29 3.02 14.61
N LEU A 59 0.74 2.26 14.92
CA LEU A 59 0.72 1.30 16.04
C LEU A 59 0.72 1.96 17.42
N ARG A 60 0.92 3.29 17.47
CA ARG A 60 0.95 4.09 18.72
C ARG A 60 -0.28 4.97 18.89
N ASP A 61 -1.03 5.21 17.81
CA ASP A 61 -2.20 6.07 17.79
C ASP A 61 -3.09 5.65 16.61
N GLY A 62 -4.14 4.89 16.89
CA GLY A 62 -5.08 4.37 15.88
C GLY A 62 -5.88 5.45 15.14
N THR A 63 -5.77 6.71 15.53
CA THR A 63 -6.42 7.85 14.85
C THR A 63 -5.53 8.50 13.81
N LYS A 64 -4.20 8.27 13.86
CA LYS A 64 -3.22 8.84 12.93
C LYS A 64 -2.76 7.83 11.88
N LYS A 65 -2.65 8.26 10.62
CA LYS A 65 -2.09 7.42 9.56
C LYS A 65 -0.66 6.99 9.91
N MET A 66 -0.32 5.71 9.64
CA MET A 66 1.05 5.23 9.71
C MET A 66 1.93 6.05 8.77
N SER A 67 3.02 6.63 9.26
CA SER A 67 3.85 7.54 8.49
C SER A 67 5.34 7.24 8.65
N LYS A 68 6.06 7.32 7.53
CA LYS A 68 7.53 7.24 7.49
C LYS A 68 8.20 8.38 8.27
N SER A 69 7.56 9.56 8.32
CA SER A 69 8.08 10.77 8.98
C SER A 69 7.73 10.86 10.47
N ASP A 70 7.02 9.88 11.03
CA ASP A 70 6.78 9.84 12.48
C ASP A 70 8.13 9.69 13.22
N PRO A 71 8.42 10.53 14.23
CA PRO A 71 9.67 10.45 14.98
C PRO A 71 9.81 9.12 15.75
N SER A 72 8.70 8.45 16.09
CA SER A 72 8.70 7.17 16.77
C SER A 72 8.76 6.01 15.80
N ASP A 73 9.87 5.29 15.76
CA ASP A 73 9.98 4.06 14.96
C ASP A 73 8.98 2.96 15.39
N ALA A 74 8.52 2.99 16.66
CA ALA A 74 7.51 2.07 17.16
C ALA A 74 6.09 2.34 16.60
N SER A 75 5.88 3.42 15.86
CA SER A 75 4.60 3.77 15.24
C SER A 75 4.31 2.98 13.98
N ARG A 76 5.32 2.33 13.37
CA ARG A 76 5.25 1.68 12.07
C ARG A 76 6.06 0.39 12.02
N ILE A 77 5.79 -0.43 11.03
CA ILE A 77 6.65 -1.54 10.61
C ILE A 77 7.37 -1.09 9.34
N ASN A 78 8.70 -1.16 9.35
CA ASN A 78 9.52 -0.95 8.17
C ASN A 78 9.78 -2.30 7.48
N LEU A 79 9.89 -2.32 6.16
CA LEU A 79 10.26 -3.55 5.44
C LEU A 79 11.73 -3.98 5.70
N THR A 80 12.49 -3.14 6.38
CA THR A 80 13.84 -3.44 6.88
C THR A 80 13.86 -4.02 8.30
N ASP A 81 12.71 -4.07 8.99
CA ASP A 81 12.62 -4.65 10.34
C ASP A 81 12.79 -6.17 10.24
N ASP A 82 13.59 -6.73 11.13
CA ASP A 82 13.70 -8.18 11.29
C ASP A 82 12.48 -8.79 12.01
N ALA A 83 12.40 -10.11 12.03
CA ALA A 83 11.28 -10.83 12.61
C ALA A 83 11.03 -10.46 14.09
N ASP A 84 12.11 -10.33 14.88
CA ASP A 84 12.00 -9.98 16.30
C ASP A 84 11.50 -8.55 16.50
N THR A 85 11.96 -7.62 15.68
CA THR A 85 11.52 -6.21 15.68
C THR A 85 10.05 -6.09 15.30
N ILE A 86 9.61 -6.78 14.23
CA ILE A 86 8.20 -6.83 13.80
C ILE A 86 7.33 -7.35 14.95
N ALA A 87 7.69 -8.51 15.51
CA ALA A 87 6.95 -9.12 16.63
C ALA A 87 6.89 -8.20 17.86
N LYS A 88 8.00 -7.56 18.20
CA LYS A 88 8.09 -6.63 19.33
C LYS A 88 7.21 -5.39 19.12
N LYS A 89 7.21 -4.80 17.94
CA LYS A 89 6.39 -3.62 17.61
C LYS A 89 4.90 -3.94 17.73
N LEU A 90 4.44 -5.06 17.19
CA LEU A 90 3.04 -5.49 17.25
C LEU A 90 2.59 -5.85 18.66
N ARG A 91 3.40 -6.57 19.42
CA ARG A 91 3.09 -6.87 20.83
C ARG A 91 2.97 -5.61 21.69
N LYS A 92 3.74 -4.55 21.36
CA LYS A 92 3.74 -3.24 22.04
C LYS A 92 2.80 -2.21 21.42
N ALA A 93 2.09 -2.54 20.34
CA ALA A 93 1.09 -1.65 19.76
C ALA A 93 0.05 -1.24 20.81
N VAL A 94 -0.43 -0.01 20.73
CA VAL A 94 -1.43 0.50 21.67
C VAL A 94 -2.77 -0.18 21.42
N ASN A 95 -3.48 -0.47 22.48
CA ASN A 95 -4.87 -0.96 22.48
C ASN A 95 -5.58 -0.49 23.75
N ASP A 96 -6.91 -0.49 23.72
CA ASP A 96 -7.75 -0.35 24.90
C ASP A 96 -7.78 -1.67 25.73
N PRO A 97 -8.30 -1.67 26.96
CA PRO A 97 -8.31 -2.85 27.85
C PRO A 97 -9.41 -3.87 27.52
N GLU A 98 -10.42 -3.48 26.72
CA GLU A 98 -11.58 -4.33 26.46
C GLU A 98 -11.26 -5.49 25.50
N PRO A 99 -11.89 -6.67 25.66
CA PRO A 99 -11.74 -7.76 24.70
C PRO A 99 -12.27 -7.36 23.31
N LEU A 100 -11.88 -8.13 22.28
CA LEU A 100 -12.37 -7.89 20.93
C LEU A 100 -13.89 -8.11 20.84
N PRO A 101 -14.63 -7.23 20.17
CA PRO A 101 -16.08 -7.35 20.02
C PRO A 101 -16.45 -8.43 18.99
N GLU A 102 -17.70 -8.83 18.96
CA GLU A 102 -18.24 -9.78 17.98
C GLU A 102 -18.54 -9.13 16.61
N THR A 103 -18.69 -7.80 16.56
CA THR A 103 -19.13 -7.09 15.36
C THR A 103 -18.27 -5.87 15.05
N LEU A 104 -18.28 -5.44 13.77
CA LEU A 104 -17.59 -4.22 13.34
C LEU A 104 -18.11 -2.96 14.04
N GLU A 105 -19.39 -2.92 14.37
CA GLU A 105 -19.97 -1.79 15.11
C GLU A 105 -19.29 -1.60 16.46
N GLY A 106 -18.97 -2.68 17.16
CA GLY A 106 -18.21 -2.65 18.40
C GLY A 106 -16.77 -2.08 18.26
N LEU A 107 -16.22 -2.01 17.04
CA LEU A 107 -14.94 -1.36 16.77
C LEU A 107 -15.05 0.13 16.41
N SER A 108 -16.26 0.66 16.21
CA SER A 108 -16.47 2.02 15.65
C SER A 108 -15.78 3.13 16.45
N ALA A 109 -15.84 3.05 17.79
CA ALA A 109 -15.22 3.98 18.72
C ALA A 109 -13.83 3.53 19.23
N ARG A 110 -13.30 2.40 18.75
CA ARG A 110 -12.07 1.74 19.24
C ARG A 110 -11.01 1.75 18.15
N ALA A 111 -10.43 2.92 17.88
CA ALA A 111 -9.54 3.15 16.75
C ALA A 111 -8.33 2.22 16.73
N GLU A 112 -7.70 1.96 17.87
CA GLU A 112 -6.54 1.08 18.02
C GLU A 112 -6.91 -0.39 17.75
N ALA A 113 -8.01 -0.85 18.36
CA ALA A 113 -8.52 -2.21 18.15
C ALA A 113 -8.86 -2.44 16.67
N ARG A 114 -9.59 -1.50 16.06
CA ARG A 114 -9.95 -1.52 14.64
C ARG A 114 -8.71 -1.58 13.74
N ASN A 115 -7.68 -0.78 14.05
CA ASN A 115 -6.44 -0.80 13.28
C ASN A 115 -5.77 -2.18 13.33
N LEU A 116 -5.64 -2.79 14.51
CA LEU A 116 -5.01 -4.11 14.64
C LEU A 116 -5.81 -5.22 13.97
N VAL A 117 -7.15 -5.17 14.05
CA VAL A 117 -8.04 -6.12 13.33
C VAL A 117 -7.90 -5.96 11.82
N ASN A 118 -7.86 -4.71 11.31
CA ASN A 118 -7.69 -4.46 9.88
C ASN A 118 -6.30 -4.91 9.37
N ILE A 119 -5.24 -4.74 10.17
CA ILE A 119 -3.91 -5.25 9.84
C ILE A 119 -3.94 -6.77 9.75
N TYR A 120 -4.57 -7.45 10.72
CA TYR A 120 -4.71 -8.90 10.69
C TYR A 120 -5.47 -9.36 9.45
N ALA A 121 -6.63 -8.76 9.17
CA ALA A 121 -7.47 -9.06 8.01
C ALA A 121 -6.70 -8.92 6.69
N ALA A 122 -5.95 -7.81 6.53
CA ALA A 122 -5.13 -7.57 5.35
C ALA A 122 -4.01 -8.60 5.19
N LEU A 123 -3.30 -8.95 6.26
CA LEU A 123 -2.20 -9.92 6.21
C LEU A 123 -2.68 -11.36 6.00
N SER A 124 -3.87 -11.70 6.50
CA SER A 124 -4.48 -13.03 6.31
C SER A 124 -5.32 -13.15 5.04
N ASN A 125 -5.47 -12.05 4.28
CA ASN A 125 -6.35 -11.98 3.10
C ASN A 125 -7.80 -12.40 3.42
N THR A 126 -8.31 -11.94 4.57
CA THR A 126 -9.68 -12.20 5.03
C THR A 126 -10.41 -10.88 5.32
N SER A 127 -11.69 -10.95 5.69
CA SER A 127 -12.42 -9.75 6.13
C SER A 127 -12.24 -9.48 7.62
N ALA A 128 -12.45 -8.23 8.03
CA ALA A 128 -12.42 -7.86 9.45
C ALA A 128 -13.50 -8.60 10.27
N GLU A 129 -14.65 -8.89 9.66
CA GLU A 129 -15.72 -9.71 10.28
C GLU A 129 -15.23 -11.14 10.55
N ALA A 130 -14.51 -11.75 9.62
CA ALA A 130 -13.95 -13.09 9.81
C ALA A 130 -12.94 -13.10 10.97
N VAL A 131 -12.09 -12.08 11.08
CA VAL A 131 -11.17 -11.90 12.21
C VAL A 131 -11.92 -11.76 13.51
N LEU A 132 -12.99 -10.95 13.56
CA LEU A 132 -13.81 -10.82 14.77
C LEU A 132 -14.51 -12.10 15.13
N THR A 133 -14.98 -12.89 14.17
CA THR A 133 -15.58 -14.21 14.42
C THR A 133 -14.58 -15.16 15.08
N GLU A 134 -13.32 -15.13 14.66
CA GLU A 134 -12.26 -15.98 15.22
C GLU A 134 -11.83 -15.55 16.63
N PHE A 135 -11.77 -14.23 16.88
CA PHE A 135 -11.19 -13.66 18.10
C PHE A 135 -12.21 -12.99 19.04
N ALA A 136 -13.51 -13.11 18.78
CA ALA A 136 -14.56 -12.53 19.61
C ALA A 136 -14.38 -12.90 21.10
N GLY A 137 -14.49 -11.90 21.97
CA GLY A 137 -14.33 -12.07 23.41
C GLY A 137 -12.90 -12.31 23.90
N GLN A 138 -11.94 -12.46 23.00
CA GLN A 138 -10.53 -12.63 23.38
C GLN A 138 -9.86 -11.29 23.66
N GLY A 139 -9.01 -11.27 24.70
CA GLY A 139 -8.20 -10.10 25.02
C GLY A 139 -6.97 -9.95 24.11
N PHE A 140 -6.40 -8.76 24.12
CA PHE A 140 -5.20 -8.44 23.32
C PHE A 140 -3.96 -9.24 23.73
N GLY A 141 -3.93 -9.82 24.95
CA GLY A 141 -2.88 -10.76 25.36
C GLY A 141 -2.82 -12.03 24.49
N THR A 142 -3.95 -12.46 23.93
CA THR A 142 -4.04 -13.59 23.00
C THR A 142 -3.94 -13.12 21.55
N PHE A 143 -4.64 -12.06 21.20
CA PHE A 143 -4.73 -11.57 19.81
C PHE A 143 -3.39 -11.06 19.26
N LYS A 144 -2.67 -10.19 20.01
CA LYS A 144 -1.42 -9.60 19.52
C LYS A 144 -0.30 -10.61 19.24
N PRO A 145 -0.08 -11.67 20.05
CA PRO A 145 0.84 -12.74 19.67
C PRO A 145 0.49 -13.39 18.33
N LYS A 146 -0.80 -13.67 18.07
CA LYS A 146 -1.26 -14.23 16.79
C LYS A 146 -1.05 -13.27 15.62
N LEU A 147 -1.36 -11.98 15.82
CA LEU A 147 -1.06 -10.94 14.83
C LEU A 147 0.45 -10.85 14.56
N ALA A 148 1.29 -10.95 15.60
CA ALA A 148 2.73 -10.91 15.45
C ALA A 148 3.27 -12.14 14.69
N GLU A 149 2.77 -13.34 14.98
CA GLU A 149 3.11 -14.57 14.26
C GLU A 149 2.76 -14.44 12.76
N LEU A 150 1.54 -14.00 12.46
CA LEU A 150 1.07 -13.79 11.10
C LEU A 150 1.92 -12.74 10.36
N ALA A 151 2.16 -11.58 11.00
CA ALA A 151 2.95 -10.51 10.40
C ALA A 151 4.40 -10.94 10.13
N VAL A 152 5.02 -11.67 11.04
CA VAL A 152 6.36 -12.24 10.83
C VAL A 152 6.34 -13.21 9.65
N ALA A 153 5.36 -14.12 9.57
CA ALA A 153 5.27 -15.09 8.49
C ALA A 153 5.14 -14.42 7.11
N VAL A 154 4.37 -13.33 7.03
CA VAL A 154 4.11 -12.61 5.76
C VAL A 154 5.25 -11.65 5.39
N LEU A 155 5.81 -10.92 6.36
CA LEU A 155 6.75 -9.83 6.10
C LEU A 155 8.22 -10.27 6.13
N SER A 156 8.59 -11.30 6.90
CA SER A 156 9.99 -11.75 6.99
C SER A 156 10.59 -12.19 5.65
N PRO A 157 9.88 -12.85 4.72
CA PRO A 157 10.42 -13.13 3.41
C PRO A 157 10.82 -11.86 2.64
N ILE A 158 10.03 -10.78 2.79
CA ILE A 158 10.31 -9.48 2.15
C ILE A 158 11.54 -8.83 2.78
N SER A 159 11.59 -8.75 4.12
CA SER A 159 12.74 -8.14 4.81
C SER A 159 14.03 -8.92 4.62
N SER A 160 13.96 -10.25 4.54
CA SER A 160 15.10 -11.10 4.24
C SER A 160 15.65 -10.86 2.83
N GLU A 161 14.75 -10.74 1.84
CA GLU A 161 15.15 -10.45 0.47
C GLU A 161 15.70 -9.02 0.33
N MET A 162 15.12 -8.03 1.03
CA MET A 162 15.70 -6.69 1.12
C MET A 162 17.11 -6.71 1.69
N ALA A 163 17.33 -7.44 2.79
CA ALA A 163 18.65 -7.57 3.39
C ALA A 163 19.65 -8.23 2.43
N ARG A 164 19.22 -9.27 1.69
CA ARG A 164 20.04 -9.93 0.67
C ARG A 164 20.43 -8.96 -0.44
N LEU A 165 19.47 -8.23 -1.01
CA LEU A 165 19.72 -7.26 -2.08
C LEU A 165 20.64 -6.12 -1.62
N MET A 166 20.50 -5.65 -0.39
CA MET A 166 21.34 -4.59 0.17
C MET A 166 22.80 -5.02 0.37
N GLN A 167 23.09 -6.33 0.38
CA GLN A 167 24.47 -6.85 0.43
C GLN A 167 25.14 -6.89 -0.95
N ASP A 168 24.38 -6.80 -2.04
CA ASP A 168 24.89 -6.76 -3.41
C ASP A 168 24.31 -5.57 -4.21
N PRO A 169 24.86 -4.36 -4.03
CA PRO A 169 24.43 -3.19 -4.79
C PRO A 169 24.50 -3.39 -6.31
N SER A 170 25.43 -4.21 -6.79
CA SER A 170 25.57 -4.48 -8.23
C SER A 170 24.38 -5.26 -8.81
N GLU A 171 23.73 -6.10 -8.00
CA GLU A 171 22.49 -6.77 -8.39
C GLU A 171 21.34 -5.76 -8.50
N ILE A 172 21.25 -4.81 -7.56
CA ILE A 172 20.26 -3.72 -7.60
C ILE A 172 20.44 -2.90 -8.87
N ASP A 173 21.67 -2.48 -9.18
CA ASP A 173 21.98 -1.72 -10.40
C ASP A 173 21.58 -2.46 -11.68
N ARG A 174 21.83 -3.78 -11.74
CA ARG A 174 21.41 -4.62 -12.88
C ARG A 174 19.88 -4.70 -13.00
N ILE A 175 19.16 -4.81 -11.88
CA ILE A 175 17.69 -4.83 -11.87
C ILE A 175 17.15 -3.48 -12.35
N LEU A 176 17.71 -2.36 -11.86
CA LEU A 176 17.32 -1.01 -12.24
C LEU A 176 17.59 -0.74 -13.72
N SER A 177 18.79 -1.11 -14.23
CA SER A 177 19.14 -0.94 -15.65
C SER A 177 18.18 -1.71 -16.56
N ARG A 178 17.91 -2.98 -16.25
CA ARG A 178 16.94 -3.78 -17.00
C ARG A 178 15.52 -3.22 -16.93
N GLY A 179 15.15 -2.68 -15.76
CA GLY A 179 13.87 -2.01 -15.57
C GLY A 179 13.77 -0.75 -16.43
N ALA A 180 14.82 0.07 -16.45
CA ALA A 180 14.89 1.28 -17.26
C ALA A 180 14.80 0.98 -18.76
N GLU A 181 15.54 -0.03 -19.26
CA GLU A 181 15.48 -0.45 -20.67
C GLU A 181 14.04 -0.88 -21.06
N ARG A 182 13.36 -1.65 -20.21
CA ARG A 182 11.98 -2.09 -20.46
C ARG A 182 11.01 -0.93 -20.44
N ALA A 183 11.17 0.01 -19.51
CA ALA A 183 10.35 1.20 -19.39
C ALA A 183 10.51 2.11 -20.61
N ASP A 184 11.76 2.35 -21.03
CA ASP A 184 12.10 3.15 -22.19
C ASP A 184 11.56 2.54 -23.50
N ALA A 185 11.66 1.23 -23.67
CA ALA A 185 11.13 0.52 -24.84
C ALA A 185 9.60 0.70 -25.02
N ILE A 186 8.87 0.93 -23.94
CA ILE A 186 7.42 1.19 -23.98
C ILE A 186 7.15 2.69 -24.16
N ALA A 187 7.82 3.53 -23.37
CA ALA A 187 7.51 4.96 -23.30
C ALA A 187 8.05 5.76 -24.49
N ARG A 188 9.23 5.40 -25.03
CA ARG A 188 9.88 6.14 -26.12
C ARG A 188 9.03 6.21 -27.39
N PRO A 189 8.46 5.12 -27.94
CA PRO A 189 7.59 5.20 -29.11
C PRO A 189 6.36 6.10 -28.87
N ILE A 190 5.78 6.03 -27.66
CA ILE A 190 4.62 6.86 -27.31
C ILE A 190 5.00 8.34 -27.29
N LEU A 191 6.18 8.66 -26.75
CA LEU A 191 6.69 10.03 -26.72
C LEU A 191 7.00 10.56 -28.13
N GLU A 192 7.59 9.75 -29.01
CA GLU A 192 7.86 10.08 -30.39
C GLU A 192 6.53 10.39 -31.15
N GLU A 193 5.51 9.54 -30.99
CA GLU A 193 4.18 9.81 -31.54
C GLU A 193 3.56 11.12 -30.99
N VAL A 194 3.77 11.44 -29.70
CA VAL A 194 3.30 12.72 -29.12
C VAL A 194 3.98 13.90 -29.82
N TYR A 195 5.29 13.85 -30.06
CA TYR A 195 6.01 14.90 -30.78
C TYR A 195 5.51 15.04 -32.23
N ASP A 196 5.25 13.93 -32.91
CA ASP A 196 4.70 13.96 -34.28
C ASP A 196 3.30 14.59 -34.34
N ILE A 197 2.47 14.40 -33.30
CA ILE A 197 1.13 14.98 -33.19
C ILE A 197 1.19 16.50 -32.92
N VAL A 198 2.12 16.89 -32.06
CA VAL A 198 2.24 18.29 -31.59
C VAL A 198 2.94 19.16 -32.65
N GLY A 199 3.85 18.62 -33.45
CA GLY A 199 4.60 19.31 -34.54
C GLY A 199 5.98 19.77 -34.11
#